data_c58ed70df8f06c237f103414c2b91708
#
_entry.id   c58ed70df8f06c237f103414c2b91708
#
_cell.length_a   1.000
_cell.length_b   1.000
_cell.length_c   1.000
_cell.angle_alpha   90.00
_cell.angle_beta   90.00
_cell.angle_gamma   90.00
#
_symmetry.space_group_name_H-M   'P 1'
#
loop_
_entity.id
_entity.type
_entity.pdbx_description
1 polymer ?
#
loop_
_entity_poly.entity_id
_entity_poly.type
_entity_poly.pdbx_seq_one_letter_code
_entity_poly.pdbx_strand_id
1 'polypeptide(L)'
;MGHLLVTGGAGFIGANFVHHVLAHTEHSVTVLDKLSYAGNRENLAVADPARCDLVVGDIADADVVDDLVGAADAVVHFAAESHNDNSLRDPWPFVQTNVVGTYTLLEAARRHGTRFHHVSTDEVFGDLALEDPQRFTEDTAYRPSSPYSATKAASDHLVRAWARSFGVKVTLSNCSNNYGPYQH
;
A
#
# COMPACT_ATOMS: atom_id res chain seq x y z
N MET A 1 -21.86 -1.25 -7.81
CA MET A 1 -20.87 -0.22 -8.13
C MET A 1 -20.32 0.29 -6.82
N GLY A 2 -19.03 0.27 -6.60
CA GLY A 2 -18.39 0.72 -5.37
C GLY A 2 -17.24 1.67 -5.70
N HIS A 3 -16.81 2.44 -4.70
CA HIS A 3 -15.72 3.40 -4.83
C HIS A 3 -14.47 2.93 -4.07
N LEU A 4 -13.32 2.87 -4.73
CA LEU A 4 -12.06 2.45 -4.13
C LEU A 4 -11.11 3.64 -3.96
N LEU A 5 -10.50 3.74 -2.79
CA LEU A 5 -9.32 4.57 -2.59
C LEU A 5 -8.07 3.69 -2.80
N VAL A 6 -7.25 4.04 -3.79
CA VAL A 6 -6.00 3.35 -4.08
C VAL A 6 -4.83 4.28 -3.77
N THR A 7 -4.10 4.00 -2.68
CA THR A 7 -2.92 4.80 -2.35
C THR A 7 -1.69 4.24 -3.06
N GLY A 8 -0.81 5.10 -3.56
CA GLY A 8 0.33 4.68 -4.39
C GLY A 8 -0.08 4.21 -5.79
N GLY A 9 -1.29 4.62 -6.23
CA GLY A 9 -1.86 4.18 -7.50
C GLY A 9 -1.20 4.77 -8.75
N ALA A 10 -0.32 5.76 -8.63
CA ALA A 10 0.49 6.28 -9.73
C ALA A 10 1.86 5.57 -9.85
N GLY A 11 2.20 4.69 -8.89
CA GLY A 11 3.38 3.83 -8.95
C GLY A 11 3.15 2.59 -9.82
N PHE A 12 4.21 1.78 -10.02
CA PHE A 12 4.20 0.60 -10.88
C PHE A 12 3.06 -0.38 -10.55
N ILE A 13 3.04 -0.93 -9.33
CA ILE A 13 2.07 -1.98 -8.97
C ILE A 13 0.66 -1.39 -8.85
N GLY A 14 0.54 -0.21 -8.22
CA GLY A 14 -0.75 0.45 -8.02
C GLY A 14 -1.43 0.83 -9.33
N ALA A 15 -0.69 1.34 -10.34
CA ALA A 15 -1.25 1.67 -11.64
C ALA A 15 -1.80 0.44 -12.38
N ASN A 16 -1.07 -0.69 -12.33
CA ASN A 16 -1.57 -1.95 -12.90
C ASN A 16 -2.87 -2.39 -12.21
N PHE A 17 -2.96 -2.25 -10.88
CA PHE A 17 -4.19 -2.55 -10.15
C PHE A 17 -5.33 -1.62 -10.56
N VAL A 18 -5.10 -0.31 -10.66
CA VAL A 18 -6.10 0.67 -11.11
C VAL A 18 -6.64 0.29 -12.49
N HIS A 19 -5.77 0.04 -13.46
CA HIS A 19 -6.18 -0.37 -14.81
C HIS A 19 -6.96 -1.68 -14.80
N HIS A 20 -6.55 -2.66 -13.99
CA HIS A 20 -7.27 -3.91 -13.86
C HIS A 20 -8.69 -3.69 -13.32
N VAL A 21 -8.86 -2.90 -12.27
CA VAL A 21 -10.18 -2.56 -11.71
C VAL A 21 -11.06 -1.89 -12.74
N LEU A 22 -10.56 -0.87 -13.43
CA LEU A 22 -11.32 -0.11 -14.42
C LEU A 22 -11.74 -0.95 -15.63
N ALA A 23 -10.88 -1.91 -16.04
CA ALA A 23 -11.15 -2.78 -17.19
C ALA A 23 -12.13 -3.92 -16.88
N HIS A 24 -12.17 -4.42 -15.65
CA HIS A 24 -12.89 -5.66 -15.32
C HIS A 24 -14.06 -5.47 -14.36
N THR A 25 -14.28 -4.25 -13.86
CA THR A 25 -15.37 -3.94 -12.92
C THR A 25 -16.05 -2.62 -13.27
N GLU A 26 -17.18 -2.36 -12.63
CA GLU A 26 -17.90 -1.07 -12.70
C GLU A 26 -17.50 -0.12 -11.53
N HIS A 27 -16.42 -0.42 -10.79
CA HIS A 27 -15.99 0.44 -9.70
C HIS A 27 -15.35 1.74 -10.21
N SER A 28 -15.49 2.81 -9.42
CA SER A 28 -14.69 4.03 -9.57
C SER A 28 -13.50 3.99 -8.60
N VAL A 29 -12.47 4.74 -8.92
CA VAL A 29 -11.20 4.78 -8.17
C VAL A 29 -10.81 6.23 -7.92
N THR A 30 -10.48 6.56 -6.67
CA THR A 30 -9.64 7.73 -6.37
C THR A 30 -8.23 7.23 -6.05
N VAL A 31 -7.24 7.75 -6.74
CA VAL A 31 -5.82 7.50 -6.47
C VAL A 31 -5.31 8.60 -5.55
N LEU A 32 -4.71 8.24 -4.41
CA LEU A 32 -3.93 9.14 -3.58
C LEU A 32 -2.44 8.81 -3.75
N ASP A 33 -1.67 9.75 -4.30
CA ASP A 33 -0.23 9.55 -4.53
C ASP A 33 0.52 10.88 -4.34
N LYS A 34 1.66 10.86 -3.66
CA LYS A 34 2.46 12.08 -3.49
C LYS A 34 3.36 12.40 -4.67
N LEU A 35 3.38 11.53 -5.70
CA LEU A 35 4.19 11.65 -6.91
C LEU A 35 5.68 11.84 -6.60
N SER A 36 6.22 11.01 -5.69
CA SER A 36 7.65 10.94 -5.41
C SER A 36 8.40 10.28 -6.59
N TYR A 37 9.63 9.84 -6.37
CA TYR A 37 10.45 9.20 -7.42
C TYR A 37 9.78 7.97 -8.08
N ALA A 38 8.89 7.27 -7.37
CA ALA A 38 8.21 6.06 -7.87
C ALA A 38 6.82 6.33 -8.46
N GLY A 39 6.24 7.52 -8.23
CA GLY A 39 4.92 7.90 -8.71
C GLY A 39 5.00 8.71 -9.99
N ASN A 40 4.34 8.24 -11.06
CA ASN A 40 4.28 8.94 -12.32
C ASN A 40 2.83 9.11 -12.78
N ARG A 41 2.38 10.36 -12.95
CA ARG A 41 1.02 10.69 -13.42
C ARG A 41 0.70 10.04 -14.78
N GLU A 42 1.69 9.89 -15.65
CA GLU A 42 1.53 9.29 -16.97
C GLU A 42 1.12 7.81 -16.91
N ASN A 43 1.41 7.12 -15.79
CA ASN A 43 0.95 5.74 -15.58
C ASN A 43 -0.58 5.64 -15.54
N LEU A 44 -1.29 6.74 -15.31
CA LEU A 44 -2.75 6.81 -15.26
C LEU A 44 -3.37 7.49 -16.51
N ALA A 45 -2.56 7.93 -17.48
CA ALA A 45 -3.03 8.72 -18.62
C ALA A 45 -4.09 8.02 -19.48
N VAL A 46 -4.13 6.69 -19.50
CA VAL A 46 -5.11 5.91 -20.25
C VAL A 46 -6.34 5.48 -19.41
N ALA A 47 -6.38 5.85 -18.12
CA ALA A 47 -7.54 5.59 -17.27
C ALA A 47 -8.74 6.46 -17.69
N ASP A 48 -9.94 5.89 -17.61
CA ASP A 48 -11.18 6.63 -17.87
C ASP A 48 -11.36 7.76 -16.85
N PRO A 49 -11.32 9.04 -17.25
CA PRO A 49 -11.42 10.17 -16.33
C PRO A 49 -12.80 10.28 -15.68
N ALA A 50 -13.83 9.62 -16.20
CA ALA A 50 -15.15 9.57 -15.55
C ALA A 50 -15.17 8.61 -14.34
N ARG A 51 -14.16 7.75 -14.21
CA ARG A 51 -14.10 6.70 -13.18
C ARG A 51 -12.80 6.67 -12.39
N CYS A 52 -11.84 7.51 -12.74
CA CYS A 52 -10.53 7.56 -12.09
C CYS A 52 -10.10 9.01 -11.83
N ASP A 53 -9.98 9.38 -10.57
CA ASP A 53 -9.46 10.67 -10.13
C ASP A 53 -8.09 10.50 -9.46
N LEU A 54 -7.19 11.46 -9.65
CA LEU A 54 -5.89 11.54 -9.00
C LEU A 54 -5.83 12.73 -8.03
N VAL A 55 -5.72 12.44 -6.76
CA VAL A 55 -5.40 13.39 -5.69
C VAL A 55 -3.90 13.33 -5.40
N VAL A 56 -3.21 14.45 -5.54
CA VAL A 56 -1.79 14.55 -5.17
C VAL A 56 -1.71 14.93 -3.68
N GLY A 57 -1.17 14.02 -2.86
CA GLY A 57 -1.10 14.21 -1.41
C GLY A 57 -0.32 13.10 -0.71
N ASP A 58 0.02 13.33 0.54
CA ASP A 58 0.74 12.37 1.38
C ASP A 58 -0.23 11.58 2.26
N ILE A 59 -0.04 10.27 2.36
CA ILE A 59 -0.83 9.39 3.26
C ILE A 59 -0.60 9.69 4.74
N ALA A 60 0.43 10.45 5.09
CA ALA A 60 0.66 10.94 6.45
C ALA A 60 -0.16 12.20 6.79
N ASP A 61 -0.79 12.86 5.81
CA ASP A 61 -1.69 13.99 6.02
C ASP A 61 -3.07 13.49 6.46
N ALA A 62 -3.37 13.71 7.74
CA ALA A 62 -4.58 13.17 8.37
C ALA A 62 -5.87 13.76 7.81
N ASP A 63 -5.88 15.03 7.42
CA ASP A 63 -7.08 15.70 6.91
C ASP A 63 -7.43 15.18 5.52
N VAL A 64 -6.45 15.12 4.62
CA VAL A 64 -6.61 14.55 3.27
C VAL A 64 -7.05 13.09 3.33
N VAL A 65 -6.41 12.30 4.20
CA VAL A 65 -6.71 10.88 4.37
C VAL A 65 -8.11 10.66 4.93
N ASP A 66 -8.53 11.45 5.92
CA ASP A 66 -9.86 11.29 6.53
C ASP A 66 -11.00 11.50 5.52
N ASP A 67 -10.89 12.56 4.73
CA ASP A 67 -11.89 12.88 3.69
C ASP A 67 -11.98 11.76 2.63
N LEU A 68 -10.82 11.30 2.13
CA LEU A 68 -10.78 10.29 1.07
C LEU A 68 -11.22 8.90 1.54
N VAL A 69 -10.80 8.49 2.74
CA VAL A 69 -11.20 7.19 3.32
C VAL A 69 -12.69 7.20 3.67
N GLY A 70 -13.21 8.33 4.15
CA GLY A 70 -14.64 8.49 4.46
C GLY A 70 -15.55 8.39 3.22
N ALA A 71 -15.04 8.78 2.05
CA ALA A 71 -15.78 8.69 0.79
C ALA A 71 -15.67 7.30 0.10
N ALA A 72 -14.79 6.41 0.55
CA ALA A 72 -14.52 5.14 -0.10
C ALA A 72 -15.22 3.95 0.58
N ASP A 73 -15.61 2.95 -0.22
CA ASP A 73 -16.10 1.66 0.27
C ASP A 73 -14.95 0.75 0.75
N ALA A 74 -13.78 0.92 0.14
CA ALA A 74 -12.57 0.20 0.54
C ALA A 74 -11.29 0.97 0.16
N VAL A 75 -10.24 0.77 0.96
CA VAL A 75 -8.88 1.24 0.71
C VAL A 75 -8.03 0.07 0.22
N VAL A 76 -7.26 0.28 -0.86
CA VAL A 76 -6.20 -0.63 -1.29
C VAL A 76 -4.88 0.13 -1.21
N HIS A 77 -4.05 -0.28 -0.25
CA HIS A 77 -2.88 0.49 0.17
C HIS A 77 -1.58 -0.06 -0.44
N PHE A 78 -1.13 0.59 -1.53
CA PHE A 78 0.17 0.33 -2.18
C PHE A 78 1.24 1.36 -1.82
N ALA A 79 0.85 2.56 -1.35
CA ALA A 79 1.81 3.64 -1.08
C ALA A 79 2.84 3.19 -0.04
N ALA A 80 4.11 3.27 -0.42
CA ALA A 80 5.24 2.94 0.44
C ALA A 80 6.52 3.59 -0.11
N GLU A 81 7.46 3.88 0.77
CA GLU A 81 8.86 3.94 0.39
C GLU A 81 9.35 2.50 0.25
N SER A 82 9.82 2.10 -0.95
CA SER A 82 10.06 0.70 -1.28
C SER A 82 11.48 0.37 -1.76
N HIS A 83 12.31 1.38 -2.03
CA HIS A 83 13.65 1.17 -2.57
C HIS A 83 14.65 0.83 -1.45
N ASN A 84 15.01 -0.44 -1.33
CA ASN A 84 15.82 -0.96 -0.23
C ASN A 84 17.13 -0.17 -0.02
N ASP A 85 17.91 0.08 -1.09
CA ASP A 85 19.18 0.84 -0.98
C ASP A 85 18.99 2.25 -0.45
N ASN A 86 17.87 2.91 -0.76
CA ASN A 86 17.55 4.22 -0.21
C ASN A 86 17.29 4.12 1.30
N SER A 87 16.71 3.04 1.79
CA SER A 87 16.47 2.84 3.22
C SER A 87 17.75 2.74 4.04
N LEU A 88 18.84 2.26 3.41
CA LEU A 88 20.15 2.18 4.05
C LEU A 88 20.85 3.55 4.12
N ARG A 89 20.50 4.48 3.24
CA ARG A 89 21.08 5.84 3.20
C ARG A 89 20.34 6.81 4.10
N ASP A 90 18.99 6.79 4.03
CA ASP A 90 18.11 7.62 4.82
C ASP A 90 16.85 6.82 5.20
N PRO A 91 16.80 6.24 6.41
CA PRO A 91 15.68 5.42 6.85
C PRO A 91 14.44 6.23 7.28
N TRP A 92 14.58 7.54 7.57
CA TRP A 92 13.47 8.33 8.12
C TRP A 92 12.24 8.42 7.21
N PRO A 93 12.34 8.66 5.88
CA PRO A 93 11.19 8.64 5.00
C PRO A 93 10.41 7.32 5.02
N PHE A 94 11.10 6.20 5.24
CA PHE A 94 10.48 4.88 5.35
C PHE A 94 9.64 4.75 6.61
N VAL A 95 10.11 5.25 7.74
CA VAL A 95 9.33 5.29 8.98
C VAL A 95 8.09 6.17 8.79
N GLN A 96 8.28 7.36 8.22
CA GLN A 96 7.21 8.32 8.03
C GLN A 96 6.13 7.80 7.07
N THR A 97 6.51 7.29 5.91
CA THR A 97 5.55 6.79 4.91
C THR A 97 4.97 5.44 5.34
N ASN A 98 5.83 4.44 5.60
CA ASN A 98 5.36 3.08 5.79
C ASN A 98 4.69 2.87 7.16
N VAL A 99 5.15 3.53 8.21
CA VAL A 99 4.59 3.34 9.57
C VAL A 99 3.56 4.41 9.88
N VAL A 100 3.95 5.70 9.84
CA VAL A 100 3.03 6.79 10.20
C VAL A 100 1.91 6.91 9.18
N GLY A 101 2.19 6.85 7.87
CA GLY A 101 1.17 6.89 6.83
C GLY A 101 0.18 5.72 6.92
N THR A 102 0.65 4.49 7.17
CA THR A 102 -0.23 3.33 7.39
C THR A 102 -1.09 3.52 8.65
N TYR A 103 -0.52 4.03 9.74
CA TYR A 103 -1.27 4.38 10.95
C TYR A 103 -2.39 5.39 10.65
N THR A 104 -2.09 6.45 9.90
CA THR A 104 -3.08 7.49 9.55
C THR A 104 -4.26 6.91 8.76
N LEU A 105 -3.97 6.07 7.76
CA LEU A 105 -5.00 5.36 6.98
C LEU A 105 -5.84 4.41 7.84
N LEU A 106 -5.21 3.67 8.75
CA LEU A 106 -5.91 2.73 9.64
C LEU A 106 -6.83 3.46 10.64
N GLU A 107 -6.42 4.63 11.16
CA GLU A 107 -7.26 5.45 12.03
C GLU A 107 -8.47 6.01 11.28
N ALA A 108 -8.30 6.46 10.05
CA ALA A 108 -9.42 6.87 9.21
C ALA A 108 -10.35 5.69 8.90
N ALA A 109 -9.80 4.54 8.49
CA ALA A 109 -10.59 3.34 8.24
C ALA A 109 -11.38 2.87 9.47
N ARG A 110 -10.79 3.01 10.67
CA ARG A 110 -11.49 2.72 11.94
C ARG A 110 -12.65 3.68 12.19
N ARG A 111 -12.45 4.98 11.96
CA ARG A 111 -13.51 5.99 12.17
C ARG A 111 -14.70 5.81 11.22
N HIS A 112 -14.41 5.53 9.95
CA HIS A 112 -15.43 5.43 8.90
C HIS A 112 -15.97 4.01 8.69
N GLY A 113 -15.37 2.98 9.30
CA GLY A 113 -15.75 1.59 9.10
C GLY A 113 -15.36 1.05 7.72
N THR A 114 -14.45 1.70 7.02
CA THR A 114 -14.01 1.37 5.67
C THR A 114 -13.16 0.10 5.66
N ARG A 115 -13.32 -0.76 4.67
CA ARG A 115 -12.49 -1.96 4.47
C ARG A 115 -11.08 -1.54 4.08
N PHE A 116 -10.07 -2.33 4.50
CA PHE A 116 -8.68 -2.00 4.26
C PHE A 116 -7.89 -3.22 3.76
N HIS A 117 -7.30 -3.11 2.58
CA HIS A 117 -6.35 -4.08 2.07
C HIS A 117 -4.94 -3.50 2.10
N HIS A 118 -4.01 -4.16 2.81
CA HIS A 118 -2.61 -3.78 2.87
C HIS A 118 -1.75 -4.65 1.96
N VAL A 119 -1.01 -4.02 1.06
CA VAL A 119 -0.04 -4.70 0.21
C VAL A 119 1.34 -4.58 0.86
N SER A 120 1.87 -5.71 1.29
CA SER A 120 3.18 -5.84 1.93
C SER A 120 4.16 -6.63 1.05
N THR A 121 5.24 -7.09 1.61
CA THR A 121 6.35 -7.79 0.92
C THR A 121 6.73 -9.06 1.66
N ASP A 122 7.27 -10.03 0.95
CA ASP A 122 7.88 -11.23 1.54
C ASP A 122 9.19 -10.93 2.29
N GLU A 123 9.83 -9.77 2.05
CA GLU A 123 11.03 -9.35 2.78
C GLU A 123 10.80 -9.19 4.30
N VAL A 124 9.55 -9.11 4.76
CA VAL A 124 9.23 -9.10 6.20
C VAL A 124 9.60 -10.42 6.88
N PHE A 125 9.69 -11.51 6.12
CA PHE A 125 10.05 -12.84 6.62
C PHE A 125 11.56 -13.07 6.72
N GLY A 126 12.37 -12.21 6.10
CA GLY A 126 13.83 -12.31 6.04
C GLY A 126 14.32 -13.08 4.81
N ASP A 127 15.44 -13.75 4.93
CA ASP A 127 16.12 -14.40 3.83
C ASP A 127 16.04 -15.94 3.94
N LEU A 128 15.96 -16.60 2.79
CA LEU A 128 16.16 -18.05 2.65
C LEU A 128 17.42 -18.30 1.84
N ALA A 129 18.22 -19.31 2.23
CA ALA A 129 19.33 -19.75 1.40
C ALA A 129 18.80 -20.31 0.06
N LEU A 130 19.58 -20.17 -1.02
CA LEU A 130 19.16 -20.63 -2.35
C LEU A 130 18.84 -22.14 -2.40
N GLU A 131 19.54 -22.91 -1.56
CA GLU A 131 19.38 -24.36 -1.46
C GLU A 131 18.33 -24.77 -0.41
N ASP A 132 17.71 -23.81 0.29
CA ASP A 132 16.71 -24.11 1.33
C ASP A 132 15.42 -24.61 0.67
N PRO A 133 14.93 -25.79 0.98
CA PRO A 133 13.66 -26.29 0.45
C PRO A 133 12.44 -25.62 1.08
N GLN A 134 12.62 -24.83 2.13
CA GLN A 134 11.54 -24.14 2.83
C GLN A 134 10.97 -23.01 1.97
N ARG A 135 9.74 -22.65 2.27
CA ARG A 135 9.05 -21.51 1.66
C ARG A 135 8.42 -20.67 2.77
N PHE A 136 8.24 -19.39 2.54
CA PHE A 136 7.44 -18.55 3.40
C PHE A 136 5.97 -18.96 3.36
N THR A 137 5.34 -18.93 4.51
CA THR A 137 3.91 -19.18 4.72
C THR A 137 3.34 -18.09 5.61
N GLU A 138 2.03 -18.07 5.81
CA GLU A 138 1.35 -17.12 6.69
C GLU A 138 1.77 -17.25 8.16
N ASP A 139 2.31 -18.41 8.55
CA ASP A 139 2.80 -18.71 9.91
C ASP A 139 4.31 -18.45 10.07
N THR A 140 5.01 -18.05 8.99
CA THR A 140 6.44 -17.76 9.04
C THR A 140 6.70 -16.54 9.94
N ALA A 141 7.62 -16.69 10.88
CA ALA A 141 8.00 -15.59 11.78
C ALA A 141 8.68 -14.45 11.01
N TYR A 142 8.32 -13.21 11.33
CA TYR A 142 8.94 -12.02 10.75
C TYR A 142 10.38 -11.87 11.24
N ARG A 143 11.32 -11.68 10.28
CA ARG A 143 12.76 -11.50 10.52
C ARG A 143 13.34 -10.47 9.54
N PRO A 144 12.79 -9.24 9.48
CA PRO A 144 13.23 -8.24 8.52
C PRO A 144 14.72 -7.90 8.69
N SER A 145 15.44 -7.73 7.58
CA SER A 145 16.89 -7.53 7.56
C SER A 145 17.33 -6.11 7.14
N SER A 146 16.39 -5.25 6.76
CA SER A 146 16.66 -3.87 6.33
C SER A 146 15.70 -2.87 6.98
N PRO A 147 16.01 -1.54 6.98
CA PRO A 147 15.07 -0.51 7.42
C PRO A 147 13.76 -0.55 6.63
N TYR A 148 13.81 -0.79 5.31
CA TYR A 148 12.62 -0.98 4.49
C TYR A 148 11.76 -2.14 5.00
N SER A 149 12.32 -3.35 5.04
CA SER A 149 11.56 -4.54 5.47
C SER A 149 11.09 -4.44 6.92
N ALA A 150 11.88 -3.78 7.80
CA ALA A 150 11.48 -3.52 9.18
C ALA A 150 10.27 -2.58 9.27
N THR A 151 10.21 -1.52 8.45
CA THR A 151 9.05 -0.62 8.43
C THR A 151 7.82 -1.27 7.81
N LYS A 152 7.98 -2.16 6.81
CA LYS A 152 6.88 -2.97 6.27
C LYS A 152 6.37 -3.97 7.30
N ALA A 153 7.26 -4.66 8.02
CA ALA A 153 6.87 -5.54 9.12
C ALA A 153 6.11 -4.79 10.23
N ALA A 154 6.54 -3.57 10.57
CA ALA A 154 5.83 -2.71 11.52
C ALA A 154 4.42 -2.35 11.01
N SER A 155 4.27 -2.01 9.73
CA SER A 155 2.96 -1.75 9.11
C SER A 155 2.04 -2.95 9.19
N ASP A 156 2.54 -4.15 8.87
CA ASP A 156 1.79 -5.40 8.96
C ASP A 156 1.28 -5.66 10.39
N HIS A 157 2.12 -5.39 11.40
CA HIS A 157 1.73 -5.50 12.79
C HIS A 157 0.67 -4.47 13.18
N LEU A 158 0.74 -3.22 12.69
CA LEU A 158 -0.31 -2.22 12.87
C LEU A 158 -1.64 -2.70 12.28
N VAL A 159 -1.64 -3.18 11.02
CA VAL A 159 -2.84 -3.69 10.34
C VAL A 159 -3.50 -4.81 11.16
N ARG A 160 -2.70 -5.79 11.61
CA ARG A 160 -3.20 -6.90 12.45
C ARG A 160 -3.72 -6.41 13.81
N ALA A 161 -3.03 -5.44 14.43
CA ALA A 161 -3.44 -4.87 15.70
C ALA A 161 -4.77 -4.10 15.58
N TRP A 162 -4.97 -3.31 14.53
CA TRP A 162 -6.23 -2.59 14.28
C TRP A 162 -7.40 -3.54 14.02
N ALA A 163 -7.17 -4.61 13.26
CA ALA A 163 -8.16 -5.65 13.07
C ALA A 163 -8.59 -6.28 14.41
N ARG A 164 -7.63 -6.69 15.24
CA ARG A 164 -7.89 -7.39 16.49
C ARG A 164 -8.46 -6.49 17.58
N SER A 165 -7.92 -5.27 17.73
CA SER A 165 -8.25 -4.39 18.84
C SER A 165 -9.47 -3.52 18.58
N PHE A 166 -9.70 -3.13 17.32
CA PHE A 166 -10.74 -2.18 16.94
C PHE A 166 -11.75 -2.74 15.94
N GLY A 167 -11.57 -3.98 15.46
CA GLY A 167 -12.51 -4.63 14.53
C GLY A 167 -12.47 -4.07 13.11
N VAL A 168 -11.40 -3.37 12.71
CA VAL A 168 -11.23 -2.92 11.32
C VAL A 168 -11.21 -4.14 10.40
N LYS A 169 -12.00 -4.09 9.32
CA LYS A 169 -12.05 -5.18 8.34
C LYS A 169 -10.85 -5.11 7.42
N VAL A 170 -9.81 -5.88 7.74
CA VAL A 170 -8.56 -5.87 6.98
C VAL A 170 -8.32 -7.16 6.23
N THR A 171 -7.58 -7.06 5.14
CA THR A 171 -6.86 -8.14 4.47
C THR A 171 -5.42 -7.69 4.24
N LEU A 172 -4.48 -8.64 4.17
CA LEU A 172 -3.08 -8.36 3.97
C LEU A 172 -2.50 -9.36 2.97
N SER A 173 -1.65 -8.89 2.07
CA SER A 173 -0.88 -9.73 1.14
C SER A 173 0.61 -9.42 1.23
N ASN A 174 1.44 -10.46 1.23
CA ASN A 174 2.89 -10.34 1.15
C ASN A 174 3.32 -10.77 -0.27
N CYS A 175 3.65 -9.80 -1.10
CA CYS A 175 4.08 -10.06 -2.48
C CYS A 175 5.58 -10.39 -2.51
N SER A 176 5.99 -11.32 -3.35
CA SER A 176 7.37 -11.41 -3.81
C SER A 176 7.65 -10.38 -4.91
N ASN A 177 8.83 -10.42 -5.52
CA ASN A 177 9.21 -9.45 -6.54
C ASN A 177 8.23 -9.44 -7.72
N ASN A 178 7.75 -8.25 -8.03
CA ASN A 178 6.86 -8.01 -9.15
C ASN A 178 7.65 -7.50 -10.36
N TYR A 179 7.15 -7.74 -11.56
CA TYR A 179 7.64 -7.18 -12.82
C TYR A 179 6.47 -6.97 -13.77
N GLY A 180 6.59 -6.00 -14.67
CA GLY A 180 5.53 -5.73 -15.64
C GLY A 180 5.49 -4.30 -16.17
N PRO A 181 4.39 -3.91 -16.84
CA PRO A 181 4.19 -2.56 -17.35
C PRO A 181 4.32 -1.50 -16.24
N TYR A 182 4.76 -0.30 -16.60
CA TYR A 182 4.96 0.85 -15.70
C TYR A 182 6.07 0.68 -14.64
N GLN A 183 6.87 -0.37 -14.72
CA GLN A 183 8.08 -0.51 -13.90
C GLN A 183 9.19 0.37 -14.49
N HIS A 184 9.79 1.24 -13.65
CA HIS A 184 10.87 2.17 -14.01
C HIS A 184 12.15 1.84 -13.24
#